data_8a8d5be7905ef40463a7363c06f19b32
#
_entry.id   8a8d5be7905ef40463a7363c06f19b32
#
_cell.length_a   1.000
_cell.length_b   1.000
_cell.length_c   1.000
_cell.angle_alpha   90.00
_cell.angle_beta   90.00
_cell.angle_gamma   90.00
#
_symmetry.space_group_name_H-M   'P 1'
#
loop_
_entity.id
_entity.type
_entity.pdbx_description
1 polymer ?
#
loop_
_entity_poly.entity_id
_entity_poly.type
_entity_poly.pdbx_seq_one_letter_code
_entity_poly.pdbx_strand_id
1 'polypeptide(L)'
;MKYRTKTEIMSEILGIANGSATTKTKIMYRAFLSFRQMKKHLMVLTQSNLLSYNVDTQTFKTTEKGLRFLHICNKMDGMAKALASSLQQQRQV
;
A
#
# COMPACT_ATOMS: atom_id res chain seq x y z
N MET A 1 -1.98 17.25 10.19
CA MET A 1 -2.54 16.29 9.23
C MET A 1 -1.43 15.75 8.34
N LYS A 2 -1.29 14.45 8.31
CA LYS A 2 -0.25 13.82 7.49
C LYS A 2 -0.82 13.45 6.13
N TYR A 3 -0.18 13.95 5.08
CA TYR A 3 -0.50 13.51 3.73
C TYR A 3 0.26 12.25 3.40
N ARG A 4 -0.45 11.24 2.91
CA ARG A 4 0.17 10.00 2.44
C ARG A 4 0.51 10.16 0.96
N THR A 5 1.66 9.65 0.55
CA THR A 5 2.02 9.59 -0.85
C THR A 5 1.22 8.48 -1.54
N LYS A 6 1.18 8.51 -2.88
CA LYS A 6 0.56 7.43 -3.66
C LYS A 6 1.18 6.08 -3.31
N THR A 7 2.51 6.05 -3.17
CA THR A 7 3.24 4.82 -2.84
C THR A 7 2.84 4.29 -1.48
N GLU A 8 2.69 5.17 -0.48
CA GLU A 8 2.26 4.77 0.86
C GLU A 8 0.85 4.17 0.84
N ILE A 9 -0.07 4.81 0.11
CA ILE A 9 -1.45 4.32 -0.01
C ILE A 9 -1.46 2.96 -0.72
N MET A 10 -0.70 2.82 -1.80
CA MET A 10 -0.62 1.57 -2.55
C MET A 10 -0.06 0.44 -1.70
N SER A 11 0.99 0.72 -0.93
CA SER A 11 1.58 -0.30 -0.04
C SER A 11 0.61 -0.69 1.09
N GLU A 12 -0.16 0.24 1.60
CA GLU A 12 -1.19 -0.06 2.60
C GLU A 12 -2.26 -0.99 2.03
N ILE A 13 -2.73 -0.71 0.82
CA ILE A 13 -3.73 -1.55 0.15
C ILE A 13 -3.18 -2.97 -0.07
N LEU A 14 -1.94 -3.05 -0.56
CA LEU A 14 -1.31 -4.36 -0.79
C LEU A 14 -1.11 -5.14 0.51
N GLY A 15 -0.79 -4.45 1.59
CA GLY A 15 -0.68 -5.09 2.90
C GLY A 15 -2.01 -5.64 3.41
N ILE A 16 -3.10 -4.91 3.18
CA ILE A 16 -4.44 -5.33 3.57
C ILE A 16 -4.88 -6.57 2.81
N ALA A 17 -4.58 -6.64 1.51
CA ALA A 17 -4.98 -7.74 0.64
C ALA A 17 -3.97 -8.89 0.59
N ASN A 18 -2.90 -8.79 1.37
CA ASN A 18 -1.85 -9.81 1.40
C ASN A 18 -2.29 -11.03 2.20
N GLY A 19 -2.18 -12.20 1.58
CA GLY A 19 -2.45 -13.48 2.24
C GLY A 19 -3.93 -13.83 2.36
N SER A 20 -4.83 -12.86 2.34
CA SER A 20 -6.26 -13.09 2.50
C SER A 20 -7.03 -12.18 1.56
N ALA A 21 -7.90 -12.75 0.74
CA ALA A 21 -8.72 -11.97 -0.17
C ALA A 21 -9.64 -11.03 0.61
N THR A 22 -9.79 -9.81 0.13
CA THR A 22 -10.56 -8.79 0.82
C THR A 22 -11.47 -8.02 -0.15
N THR A 23 -12.57 -7.49 0.36
CA THR A 23 -13.52 -6.71 -0.44
C THR A 23 -13.05 -5.26 -0.58
N LYS A 24 -13.54 -4.58 -1.62
CA LYS A 24 -13.24 -3.16 -1.82
C LYS A 24 -13.69 -2.31 -0.62
N THR A 25 -14.79 -2.68 0.01
CA THR A 25 -15.30 -1.95 1.16
C THR A 25 -14.35 -2.03 2.34
N LYS A 26 -13.80 -3.22 2.63
CA LYS A 26 -12.82 -3.38 3.69
C LYS A 26 -11.54 -2.61 3.39
N ILE A 27 -11.09 -2.63 2.14
CA ILE A 27 -9.92 -1.85 1.72
C ILE A 27 -10.15 -0.37 1.97
N MET A 28 -11.31 0.13 1.57
CA MET A 28 -11.66 1.54 1.75
C MET A 28 -11.61 1.96 3.22
N TYR A 29 -12.22 1.16 4.09
CA TYR A 29 -12.26 1.47 5.52
C TYR A 29 -10.88 1.34 6.18
N ARG A 30 -10.16 0.26 5.89
CA ARG A 30 -8.88 0.02 6.55
C ARG A 30 -7.79 0.97 6.09
N ALA A 31 -7.83 1.39 4.83
CA ALA A 31 -6.85 2.34 4.29
C ALA A 31 -7.30 3.80 4.44
N PHE A 32 -8.46 4.03 5.05
CA PHE A 32 -9.00 5.38 5.26
C PHE A 32 -9.09 6.18 3.97
N LEU A 33 -9.70 5.58 2.95
CA LEU A 33 -9.84 6.19 1.63
C LEU A 33 -11.29 6.57 1.39
N SER A 34 -11.49 7.65 0.61
CA SER A 34 -12.80 7.93 0.03
C SER A 34 -13.10 6.90 -1.05
N PHE A 35 -14.36 6.78 -1.43
CA PHE A 35 -14.76 5.86 -2.50
C PHE A 35 -13.99 6.15 -3.80
N ARG A 36 -13.86 7.44 -4.15
CA ARG A 36 -13.15 7.85 -5.36
C ARG A 36 -11.67 7.47 -5.31
N GLN A 37 -11.01 7.72 -4.19
CA GLN A 37 -9.59 7.36 -4.01
C GLN A 37 -9.39 5.85 -4.09
N MET A 38 -10.25 5.09 -3.40
CA MET A 38 -10.20 3.64 -3.40
C MET A 38 -10.33 3.10 -4.82
N LYS A 39 -11.33 3.57 -5.56
CA LYS A 39 -11.59 3.12 -6.92
C LYS A 39 -10.39 3.40 -7.84
N LYS A 40 -9.80 4.59 -7.73
CA LYS A 40 -8.64 4.99 -8.52
C LYS A 40 -7.43 4.11 -8.24
N HIS A 41 -7.12 3.90 -6.97
CA HIS A 41 -5.95 3.11 -6.60
C HIS A 41 -6.12 1.63 -6.94
N LEU A 42 -7.32 1.08 -6.74
CA LEU A 42 -7.58 -0.32 -7.10
C LEU A 42 -7.44 -0.53 -8.60
N MET A 43 -7.88 0.43 -9.40
CA MET A 43 -7.73 0.35 -10.86
C MET A 43 -6.26 0.28 -11.25
N VAL A 44 -5.44 1.17 -10.74
CA VAL A 44 -4.00 1.21 -11.03
C VAL A 44 -3.33 -0.08 -10.60
N LEU A 45 -3.62 -0.56 -9.40
CA LEU A 45 -3.00 -1.76 -8.86
C LEU A 45 -3.37 -3.02 -9.64
N THR A 46 -4.64 -3.13 -10.08
CA THR A 46 -5.06 -4.27 -10.89
C THR A 46 -4.49 -4.22 -12.29
N GLN A 47 -4.44 -3.04 -12.91
CA GLN A 47 -3.84 -2.87 -14.24
C GLN A 47 -2.35 -3.17 -14.24
N SER A 48 -1.67 -2.90 -13.13
CA SER A 48 -0.24 -3.17 -12.99
C SER A 48 0.06 -4.60 -12.52
N ASN A 49 -0.97 -5.42 -12.35
CA ASN A 49 -0.87 -6.81 -11.88
C ASN A 49 -0.30 -6.93 -10.45
N LEU A 50 -0.45 -5.87 -9.65
CA LEU A 50 -0.06 -5.90 -8.24
C LEU A 50 -1.18 -6.46 -7.37
N LEU A 51 -2.43 -6.31 -7.82
CA LEU A 51 -3.61 -6.94 -7.23
C LEU A 51 -4.31 -7.80 -8.27
N SER A 52 -4.86 -8.92 -7.83
CA SER A 52 -5.77 -9.72 -8.63
C SER A 52 -7.18 -9.55 -8.12
N TYR A 53 -8.16 -9.57 -9.02
CA TYR A 53 -9.56 -9.45 -8.69
C TYR A 53 -10.28 -10.74 -9.04
N ASN A 54 -11.03 -11.29 -8.08
CA ASN A 54 -11.85 -12.46 -8.30
C ASN A 54 -13.30 -12.00 -8.52
N VAL A 55 -13.81 -12.19 -9.73
CA VAL A 55 -15.15 -11.76 -10.11
C VAL A 55 -16.22 -12.51 -9.32
N ASP A 56 -16.00 -13.78 -9.07
CA ASP A 56 -17.00 -14.63 -8.40
C ASP A 56 -17.21 -14.22 -6.95
N THR A 57 -16.15 -13.92 -6.24
CA THR A 57 -16.21 -13.53 -4.83
C THR A 57 -16.17 -12.02 -4.64
N GLN A 58 -15.90 -11.27 -5.70
CA GLN A 58 -15.76 -9.80 -5.65
C GLN A 58 -14.71 -9.37 -4.62
N THR A 59 -13.59 -10.08 -4.63
CA THR A 59 -12.49 -9.80 -3.70
C THR A 59 -11.19 -9.52 -4.42
N PHE A 60 -10.30 -8.82 -3.73
CA PHE A 60 -8.95 -8.49 -4.21
C PHE A 60 -7.92 -9.24 -3.39
N LYS A 61 -6.85 -9.66 -4.02
CA LYS A 61 -5.74 -10.32 -3.36
C LYS A 61 -4.44 -9.83 -3.97
N THR A 62 -3.44 -9.59 -3.12
CA THR A 62 -2.12 -9.16 -3.56
C THR A 62 -1.44 -10.30 -4.30
N THR A 63 -0.93 -10.00 -5.50
CA THR A 63 -0.21 -10.96 -6.33
C THR A 63 1.22 -11.13 -5.82
N GLU A 64 1.94 -12.11 -6.37
CA GLU A 64 3.35 -12.27 -6.08
C GLU A 64 4.15 -11.02 -6.45
N LYS A 65 3.82 -10.42 -7.59
CA LYS A 65 4.43 -9.14 -7.99
C LYS A 65 4.11 -8.03 -6.99
N GLY A 66 2.86 -7.98 -6.52
CA GLY A 66 2.44 -7.02 -5.51
C GLY A 66 3.18 -7.21 -4.20
N LEU A 67 3.44 -8.46 -3.82
CA LEU A 67 4.19 -8.77 -2.61
C LEU A 67 5.64 -8.28 -2.71
N ARG A 68 6.27 -8.46 -3.87
CA ARG A 68 7.61 -7.93 -4.11
C ARG A 68 7.64 -6.41 -4.02
N PHE A 69 6.64 -5.76 -4.60
CA PHE A 69 6.50 -4.30 -4.53
C PHE A 69 6.36 -3.85 -3.08
N LEU A 70 5.55 -4.55 -2.30
CA LEU A 70 5.35 -4.25 -0.88
C LEU A 70 6.65 -4.37 -0.09
N HIS A 71 7.44 -5.41 -0.36
CA HIS A 71 8.75 -5.59 0.28
C HIS A 71 9.69 -4.45 -0.04
N ILE A 72 9.72 -4.02 -1.30
CA ILE A 72 10.57 -2.90 -1.72
C ILE A 72 10.15 -1.61 -1.01
N CYS A 73 8.85 -1.34 -0.94
CA CYS A 73 8.34 -0.16 -0.24
C CYS A 73 8.69 -0.16 1.24
N ASN A 74 8.54 -1.30 1.90
CA ASN A 74 8.89 -1.43 3.31
C ASN A 74 10.38 -1.22 3.56
N LYS A 75 11.22 -1.73 2.66
CA LYS A 75 12.67 -1.59 2.75
C LYS A 75 13.07 -0.13 2.58
N MET A 76 12.50 0.56 1.59
CA MET A 76 12.76 1.98 1.35
C MET A 76 12.32 2.84 2.53
N ASP A 77 11.16 2.54 3.10
CA ASP A 77 10.64 3.25 4.26
C ASP A 77 11.56 3.11 5.46
N GLY A 78 12.06 1.90 5.70
CA GLY A 78 13.03 1.64 6.77
C GLY A 78 14.33 2.40 6.57
N MET A 79 14.84 2.45 5.34
CA MET A 79 16.05 3.20 5.01
C MET A 79 15.85 4.70 5.20
N ALA A 80 14.70 5.22 4.78
CA ALA A 80 14.37 6.64 4.94
C ALA A 80 14.32 7.02 6.41
N LYS A 81 13.73 6.18 7.25
CA LYS A 81 13.67 6.39 8.70
C LYS A 81 15.05 6.39 9.33
N ALA A 82 15.90 5.46 8.92
CA ALA A 82 17.28 5.38 9.42
C ALA A 82 18.08 6.63 9.06
N LEU A 83 17.93 7.12 7.82
CA LEU A 83 18.58 8.33 7.38
C LEU A 83 18.11 9.55 8.14
N ALA A 84 16.79 9.66 8.35
CA ALA A 84 16.21 10.76 9.11
C ALA A 84 16.74 10.81 10.55
N SER A 85 16.84 9.63 11.18
CA SER A 85 17.39 9.54 12.54
C SER A 85 18.85 9.97 12.59
N SER A 86 19.66 9.55 11.62
CA SER A 86 21.06 9.94 11.52
C SER A 86 21.23 11.45 11.37
N LEU A 87 20.40 12.06 10.52
CA LEU A 87 20.45 13.50 10.31
C LEU A 87 20.06 14.28 11.57
N GLN A 88 19.05 13.80 12.29
CA GLN A 88 18.64 14.43 13.54
C GLN A 88 19.73 14.36 14.60
N GLN A 89 20.42 13.25 14.71
CA GLN A 89 21.53 13.09 15.64
C GLN A 89 22.68 14.06 15.33
N GLN A 90 22.97 14.26 14.05
CA GLN A 90 23.98 15.22 13.65
C GLN A 90 23.64 16.66 14.00
N ARG A 91 22.36 17.00 13.97
CA ARG A 91 21.91 18.36 14.29
C ARG A 91 22.00 18.70 15.79
N GLN A 92 22.01 17.68 16.62
CA GLN A 92 22.02 17.87 18.08
C GLN A 92 23.43 18.05 18.65
N VAL A 93 24.44 17.95 17.84
CA VAL A 93 25.84 18.09 18.27
C VAL A 93 26.26 19.56 18.42
#